data_a25d8f635258b26b3144026e2a410ba0
#
_entry.id   a25d8f635258b26b3144026e2a410ba0
#
_cell.length_a   1.000
_cell.length_b   1.000
_cell.length_c   1.000
_cell.angle_alpha   90.00
_cell.angle_beta   90.00
_cell.angle_gamma   90.00
#
_symmetry.space_group_name_H-M   'P 1'
#
loop_
_entity.id
_entity.type
_entity.pdbx_description
1 polymer ?
#
loop_
_entity_poly.entity_id
_entity_poly.type
_entity_poly.pdbx_seq_one_letter_code
_entity_poly.pdbx_strand_id
1 'polypeptide(L)'
;MTRNVVISGGGTGIGLAAAQVFAADGDQVLLLGRRGDVLERAKVPGALTYAADLADPEAVRGVAGFVGRELGAVDVLIHCAGGNGLLEPPVGGDDPLDAVARDWTVNFRLNVLTAVLLTEALRERLAEPGGRVLFLGSIAAYRGSGRGSYAAAKASLHPYAHALARELGPRGITVNVVAPGYVEDTGFFGDGMDEERRARLIAETSDGRAGTPGDVAATLHWLASPGAAHITSQIIQVNGGAERGH
;
A
#
# COMPACT_ATOMS: atom_id res chain seq x y z
N MET A 1 8.62 -23.44 -2.21
CA MET A 1 9.78 -22.56 -2.43
C MET A 1 9.54 -21.28 -1.62
N THR A 2 10.54 -20.76 -0.94
CA THR A 2 10.49 -19.48 -0.24
C THR A 2 10.35 -18.35 -1.27
N ARG A 3 9.36 -17.48 -1.11
CA ARG A 3 9.16 -16.30 -1.98
C ARG A 3 9.89 -15.09 -1.39
N ASN A 4 10.35 -14.19 -2.23
CA ASN A 4 10.87 -12.89 -1.84
C ASN A 4 9.76 -11.85 -1.91
N VAL A 5 9.38 -11.29 -0.77
CA VAL A 5 8.26 -10.35 -0.62
C VAL A 5 8.78 -8.98 -0.19
N VAL A 6 8.54 -7.97 -0.99
CA VAL A 6 8.92 -6.58 -0.69
C VAL A 6 7.68 -5.78 -0.33
N ILE A 7 7.65 -5.18 0.85
CA ILE A 7 6.50 -4.45 1.39
C ILE A 7 6.88 -3.02 1.75
N SER A 8 6.38 -2.06 0.99
CA SER A 8 6.49 -0.65 1.37
C SER A 8 5.48 -0.31 2.46
N GLY A 9 5.84 0.56 3.42
CA GLY A 9 5.01 0.83 4.59
C GLY A 9 4.89 -0.37 5.55
N GLY A 10 5.87 -1.29 5.52
CA GLY A 10 5.85 -2.57 6.25
C GLY A 10 5.99 -2.48 7.77
N GLY A 11 6.24 -1.30 8.33
CA GLY A 11 6.50 -1.15 9.77
C GLY A 11 5.26 -0.98 10.65
N THR A 12 4.07 -0.73 10.08
CA THR A 12 2.84 -0.46 10.84
C THR A 12 1.58 -0.90 10.09
N GLY A 13 0.46 -1.00 10.81
CA GLY A 13 -0.88 -1.19 10.23
C GLY A 13 -0.97 -2.35 9.24
N ILE A 14 -1.57 -2.11 8.10
CA ILE A 14 -1.83 -3.14 7.06
C ILE A 14 -0.52 -3.74 6.53
N GLY A 15 0.51 -2.91 6.30
CA GLY A 15 1.80 -3.40 5.80
C GLY A 15 2.51 -4.34 6.79
N LEU A 16 2.43 -4.03 8.09
CA LEU A 16 2.96 -4.91 9.14
C LEU A 16 2.17 -6.21 9.23
N ALA A 17 0.83 -6.14 9.20
CA ALA A 17 0.00 -7.34 9.23
C ALA A 17 0.27 -8.25 8.02
N ALA A 18 0.42 -7.67 6.83
CA ALA A 18 0.83 -8.42 5.64
C ALA A 18 2.21 -9.08 5.84
N ALA A 19 3.20 -8.32 6.33
CA ALA A 19 4.53 -8.85 6.59
C ALA A 19 4.52 -10.05 7.53
N GLN A 20 3.72 -9.99 8.59
CA GLN A 20 3.57 -11.09 9.56
C GLN A 20 2.98 -12.34 8.90
N VAL A 21 1.97 -12.21 8.04
CA VAL A 21 1.35 -13.35 7.35
C VAL A 21 2.35 -14.01 6.39
N PHE A 22 3.06 -13.25 5.57
CA PHE A 22 4.05 -13.79 4.64
C PHE A 22 5.24 -14.45 5.38
N ALA A 23 5.74 -13.81 6.44
CA ALA A 23 6.81 -14.39 7.25
C ALA A 23 6.38 -15.70 7.96
N ALA A 24 5.12 -15.80 8.41
CA ALA A 24 4.58 -17.03 9.01
C ALA A 24 4.52 -18.19 8.00
N ASP A 25 4.36 -17.91 6.69
CA ASP A 25 4.44 -18.91 5.62
C ASP A 25 5.88 -19.29 5.25
N GLY A 26 6.89 -18.68 5.88
CA GLY A 26 8.30 -18.94 5.60
C GLY A 26 8.86 -18.15 4.42
N ASP A 27 8.17 -17.09 3.96
CA ASP A 27 8.67 -16.21 2.92
C ASP A 27 9.76 -15.26 3.46
N GLN A 28 10.71 -14.90 2.60
CA GLN A 28 11.71 -13.87 2.91
C GLN A 28 11.09 -12.49 2.70
N VAL A 29 10.89 -11.74 3.77
CA VAL A 29 10.22 -10.44 3.74
C VAL A 29 11.22 -9.30 3.85
N LEU A 30 11.09 -8.27 3.00
CA LEU A 30 11.79 -6.99 3.11
C LEU A 30 10.79 -5.89 3.44
N LEU A 31 10.99 -5.22 4.57
CA LEU A 31 10.20 -4.07 5.01
C LEU A 31 10.87 -2.77 4.58
N LEU A 32 10.12 -1.93 3.86
CA LEU A 32 10.55 -0.61 3.45
C LEU A 32 9.71 0.48 4.15
N GLY A 33 10.36 1.57 4.54
CA GLY A 33 9.70 2.72 5.14
C GLY A 33 10.69 3.84 5.49
N ARG A 34 10.20 5.03 5.83
CA ARG A 34 11.06 6.18 6.12
C ARG A 34 11.75 6.10 7.50
N ARG A 35 11.12 5.44 8.46
CA ARG A 35 11.56 5.42 9.87
C ARG A 35 12.19 4.07 10.20
N GLY A 36 13.52 4.01 10.23
CA GLY A 36 14.27 2.79 10.51
C GLY A 36 13.92 2.19 11.87
N ASP A 37 13.79 3.01 12.91
CA ASP A 37 13.41 2.61 14.26
C ASP A 37 12.03 1.92 14.32
N VAL A 38 11.08 2.34 13.47
CA VAL A 38 9.75 1.71 13.36
C VAL A 38 9.85 0.36 12.67
N LEU A 39 10.66 0.26 11.61
CA LEU A 39 10.90 -1.02 10.91
C LEU A 39 11.55 -2.05 11.82
N GLU A 40 12.55 -1.66 12.62
CA GLU A 40 13.21 -2.53 13.59
C GLU A 40 12.26 -2.99 14.71
N ARG A 41 11.38 -2.09 15.18
CA ARG A 41 10.35 -2.42 16.19
C ARG A 41 9.22 -3.31 15.66
N ALA A 42 9.05 -3.45 14.36
CA ALA A 42 8.04 -4.31 13.77
C ALA A 42 8.18 -5.79 14.18
N LYS A 43 9.40 -6.22 14.51
CA LYS A 43 9.73 -7.58 15.02
C LYS A 43 9.11 -8.71 14.19
N VAL A 44 9.15 -8.58 12.86
CA VAL A 44 8.76 -9.66 11.94
C VAL A 44 9.91 -10.65 11.87
N PRO A 45 9.73 -11.93 12.25
CA PRO A 45 10.79 -12.91 12.29
C PRO A 45 11.48 -13.08 10.93
N GLY A 46 12.81 -12.99 10.89
CA GLY A 46 13.60 -13.17 9.67
C GLY A 46 13.49 -12.08 8.62
N ALA A 47 12.67 -11.03 8.85
CA ALA A 47 12.53 -9.96 7.88
C ALA A 47 13.76 -9.07 7.79
N LEU A 48 14.11 -8.67 6.59
CA LEU A 48 15.05 -7.60 6.31
C LEU A 48 14.36 -6.25 6.42
N THR A 49 15.10 -5.21 6.75
CA THR A 49 14.60 -3.83 6.81
C THR A 49 15.49 -2.89 6.02
N TYR A 50 14.88 -1.90 5.34
CA TYR A 50 15.64 -0.85 4.68
C TYR A 50 14.88 0.49 4.79
N ALA A 51 15.50 1.47 5.43
CA ALA A 51 14.92 2.80 5.62
C ALA A 51 15.15 3.68 4.39
N ALA A 52 14.08 4.15 3.75
CA ALA A 52 14.14 5.02 2.58
C ALA A 52 12.90 5.90 2.45
N ASP A 53 13.05 7.13 1.94
CA ASP A 53 11.93 7.89 1.38
C ASP A 53 11.68 7.40 -0.06
N LEU A 54 10.63 6.60 -0.23
CA LEU A 54 10.30 6.02 -1.53
C LEU A 54 9.76 7.04 -2.55
N ALA A 55 9.58 8.30 -2.17
CA ALA A 55 9.28 9.40 -3.08
C ALA A 55 10.55 10.17 -3.52
N ASP A 56 11.73 9.69 -3.13
CA ASP A 56 13.02 10.19 -3.58
C ASP A 56 13.67 9.18 -4.55
N PRO A 57 13.92 9.55 -5.82
CA PRO A 57 14.52 8.65 -6.80
C PRO A 57 15.90 8.10 -6.40
N GLU A 58 16.72 8.88 -5.68
CA GLU A 58 18.04 8.40 -5.25
C GLU A 58 17.91 7.33 -4.15
N ALA A 59 17.05 7.57 -3.17
CA ALA A 59 16.76 6.58 -2.13
C ALA A 59 16.20 5.28 -2.73
N VAL A 60 15.34 5.38 -3.75
CA VAL A 60 14.76 4.21 -4.45
C VAL A 60 15.83 3.44 -5.25
N ARG A 61 16.82 4.11 -5.86
CA ARG A 61 17.99 3.42 -6.47
C ARG A 61 18.77 2.62 -5.41
N GLY A 62 18.93 3.18 -4.21
CA GLY A 62 19.52 2.47 -3.07
C GLY A 62 18.75 1.20 -2.70
N VAL A 63 17.41 1.30 -2.65
CA VAL A 63 16.52 0.13 -2.42
C VAL A 63 16.72 -0.93 -3.51
N ALA A 64 16.71 -0.55 -4.79
CA ALA A 64 16.89 -1.48 -5.91
C ALA A 64 18.27 -2.18 -5.85
N GLY A 65 19.32 -1.46 -5.47
CA GLY A 65 20.64 -2.02 -5.23
C GLY A 65 20.65 -3.03 -4.08
N PHE A 66 19.97 -2.71 -2.96
CA PHE A 66 19.83 -3.59 -1.82
C PHE A 66 19.07 -4.87 -2.20
N VAL A 67 17.90 -4.74 -2.82
CA VAL A 67 17.10 -5.88 -3.31
C VAL A 67 17.93 -6.77 -4.23
N GLY A 68 18.71 -6.19 -5.13
CA GLY A 68 19.57 -6.96 -6.04
C GLY A 68 20.64 -7.80 -5.35
N ARG A 69 21.18 -7.32 -4.22
CA ARG A 69 22.19 -8.04 -3.45
C ARG A 69 21.60 -9.08 -2.52
N GLU A 70 20.52 -8.76 -1.82
CA GLU A 70 19.99 -9.58 -0.73
C GLU A 70 18.91 -10.59 -1.19
N LEU A 71 18.11 -10.22 -2.21
CA LEU A 71 16.98 -11.02 -2.65
C LEU A 71 17.14 -11.55 -4.09
N GLY A 72 17.78 -10.80 -4.98
CA GLY A 72 17.88 -11.11 -6.39
C GLY A 72 16.58 -10.84 -7.14
N ALA A 73 15.62 -11.76 -7.10
CA ALA A 73 14.28 -11.60 -7.69
C ALA A 73 13.25 -11.19 -6.62
N VAL A 74 12.11 -10.64 -7.07
CA VAL A 74 10.96 -10.25 -6.24
C VAL A 74 9.73 -11.01 -6.71
N ASP A 75 9.23 -11.92 -5.88
CA ASP A 75 8.02 -12.69 -6.18
C ASP A 75 6.75 -11.87 -5.91
N VAL A 76 6.76 -11.07 -4.85
CA VAL A 76 5.61 -10.26 -4.45
C VAL A 76 6.06 -8.85 -4.07
N LEU A 77 5.50 -7.85 -4.74
CA LEU A 77 5.72 -6.43 -4.45
C LEU A 77 4.42 -5.81 -3.95
N ILE A 78 4.41 -5.33 -2.69
CA ILE A 78 3.22 -4.77 -2.03
C ILE A 78 3.44 -3.31 -1.67
N HIS A 79 2.59 -2.44 -2.21
CA HIS A 79 2.63 -1.01 -1.98
C HIS A 79 1.65 -0.59 -0.88
N CYS A 80 2.07 -0.69 0.40
CA CYS A 80 1.32 -0.19 1.55
C CYS A 80 1.79 1.20 2.04
N ALA A 81 2.91 1.72 1.53
CA ALA A 81 3.34 3.07 1.87
C ALA A 81 2.30 4.09 1.39
N GLY A 82 1.91 4.98 2.29
CA GLY A 82 0.91 6.00 2.01
C GLY A 82 0.34 6.57 3.31
N GLY A 83 -0.57 7.52 3.16
CA GLY A 83 -1.22 8.17 4.29
C GLY A 83 -2.03 9.38 3.83
N ASN A 84 -2.68 10.05 4.77
CA ASN A 84 -3.37 11.31 4.49
C ASN A 84 -2.45 12.48 4.86
N GLY A 85 -1.95 13.19 3.88
CA GLY A 85 -1.06 14.35 4.05
C GLY A 85 -1.68 15.51 4.83
N LEU A 86 -3.02 15.53 5.00
CA LEU A 86 -3.72 16.51 5.83
C LEU A 86 -3.45 16.36 7.35
N LEU A 87 -2.88 15.25 7.78
CA LEU A 87 -2.49 15.04 9.17
C LEU A 87 -1.19 15.79 9.54
N GLU A 88 -0.45 16.30 8.55
CA GLU A 88 0.67 17.21 8.80
C GLU A 88 0.10 18.63 9.07
N PRO A 89 0.48 19.29 10.18
CA PRO A 89 -0.04 20.61 10.48
C PRO A 89 0.33 21.61 9.37
N PRO A 90 -0.59 22.53 9.01
CA PRO A 90 -0.27 23.59 8.05
C PRO A 90 0.87 24.44 8.59
N VAL A 91 1.83 24.78 7.75
CA VAL A 91 2.83 25.78 8.08
C VAL A 91 2.12 27.12 8.18
N GLY A 92 2.16 27.77 9.35
CA GLY A 92 1.40 28.98 9.60
C GLY A 92 1.73 30.10 8.60
N GLY A 93 0.70 30.83 8.14
CA GLY A 93 0.84 32.02 7.31
C GLY A 93 0.72 31.81 5.80
N ASP A 94 0.38 30.59 5.34
CA ASP A 94 0.22 30.32 3.90
C ASP A 94 -1.05 30.97 3.31
N ASP A 95 -0.91 31.44 2.08
CA ASP A 95 -2.07 31.76 1.24
C ASP A 95 -2.95 30.50 1.06
N PRO A 96 -4.28 30.64 1.00
CA PRO A 96 -5.20 29.51 0.82
C PRO A 96 -4.90 28.63 -0.41
N LEU A 97 -4.43 29.22 -1.52
CA LEU A 97 -4.06 28.47 -2.72
C LEU A 97 -2.77 27.68 -2.54
N ASP A 98 -1.79 28.26 -1.83
CA ASP A 98 -0.54 27.57 -1.49
C ASP A 98 -0.81 26.36 -0.59
N ALA A 99 -1.72 26.52 0.37
CA ALA A 99 -2.16 25.41 1.23
C ALA A 99 -2.83 24.29 0.43
N VAL A 100 -3.68 24.60 -0.54
CA VAL A 100 -4.31 23.63 -1.45
C VAL A 100 -3.24 22.93 -2.31
N ALA A 101 -2.36 23.69 -2.94
CA ALA A 101 -1.30 23.14 -3.81
C ALA A 101 -0.39 22.18 -3.03
N ARG A 102 -0.01 22.55 -1.79
CA ARG A 102 0.78 21.70 -0.89
C ARG A 102 0.05 20.42 -0.56
N ASP A 103 -1.23 20.48 -0.15
CA ASP A 103 -2.04 19.31 0.20
C ASP A 103 -2.12 18.31 -0.95
N TRP A 104 -2.38 18.77 -2.17
CA TRP A 104 -2.40 17.92 -3.36
C TRP A 104 -1.03 17.32 -3.65
N THR A 105 0.03 18.11 -3.57
CA THR A 105 1.40 17.66 -3.82
C THR A 105 1.83 16.60 -2.81
N VAL A 106 1.56 16.83 -1.52
CA VAL A 106 1.91 15.88 -0.45
C VAL A 106 1.16 14.56 -0.61
N ASN A 107 -0.15 14.60 -0.89
CA ASN A 107 -0.92 13.37 -1.08
C ASN A 107 -0.47 12.58 -2.31
N PHE A 108 -0.17 13.24 -3.44
CA PHE A 108 0.40 12.58 -4.62
C PHE A 108 1.79 11.99 -4.32
N ARG A 109 2.66 12.74 -3.66
CA ARG A 109 3.98 12.25 -3.27
C ARG A 109 3.90 11.00 -2.40
N LEU A 110 3.07 11.03 -1.34
CA LEU A 110 2.96 9.93 -0.37
C LEU A 110 2.29 8.68 -0.93
N ASN A 111 1.29 8.82 -1.80
CA ASN A 111 0.43 7.70 -2.20
C ASN A 111 0.66 7.21 -3.63
N VAL A 112 1.29 8.03 -4.48
CA VAL A 112 1.50 7.70 -5.90
C VAL A 112 2.99 7.56 -6.21
N LEU A 113 3.80 8.61 -5.98
CA LEU A 113 5.22 8.55 -6.36
C LEU A 113 5.96 7.44 -5.62
N THR A 114 5.66 7.18 -4.35
CA THR A 114 6.24 6.06 -3.59
C THR A 114 6.01 4.72 -4.27
N ALA A 115 4.81 4.50 -4.80
CA ALA A 115 4.44 3.25 -5.46
C ALA A 115 5.03 3.18 -6.88
N VAL A 116 4.92 4.26 -7.66
CA VAL A 116 5.41 4.33 -9.04
C VAL A 116 6.93 4.14 -9.08
N LEU A 117 7.68 4.92 -8.30
CA LEU A 117 9.14 4.87 -8.33
C LEU A 117 9.67 3.49 -7.88
N LEU A 118 9.09 2.91 -6.84
CA LEU A 118 9.50 1.59 -6.38
C LEU A 118 9.17 0.49 -7.41
N THR A 119 8.00 0.55 -8.05
CA THR A 119 7.64 -0.38 -9.12
C THR A 119 8.62 -0.29 -10.29
N GLU A 120 8.88 0.92 -10.78
CA GLU A 120 9.79 1.12 -11.91
C GLU A 120 11.23 0.65 -11.60
N ALA A 121 11.70 0.88 -10.36
CA ALA A 121 13.03 0.46 -9.95
C ALA A 121 13.18 -1.08 -9.80
N LEU A 122 12.08 -1.77 -9.51
CA LEU A 122 12.09 -3.23 -9.28
C LEU A 122 11.48 -4.05 -10.42
N ARG A 123 10.91 -3.42 -11.46
CA ARG A 123 10.17 -4.11 -12.53
C ARG A 123 10.94 -5.22 -13.24
N GLU A 124 12.24 -5.01 -13.48
CA GLU A 124 13.11 -6.00 -14.13
C GLU A 124 13.58 -7.10 -13.18
N ARG A 125 13.24 -7.00 -11.90
CA ARG A 125 13.50 -8.01 -10.87
C ARG A 125 12.26 -8.80 -10.48
N LEU A 126 11.08 -8.43 -11.00
CA LEU A 126 9.87 -9.21 -10.75
C LEU A 126 10.02 -10.62 -11.30
N ALA A 127 9.64 -11.61 -10.50
CA ALA A 127 9.76 -13.02 -10.88
C ALA A 127 8.93 -13.35 -12.14
N GLU A 128 9.53 -14.08 -13.06
CA GLU A 128 8.92 -14.51 -14.32
C GLU A 128 9.03 -16.04 -14.51
N PRO A 129 7.89 -16.72 -14.73
CA PRO A 129 6.52 -16.26 -14.47
C PRO A 129 6.19 -16.25 -12.97
N GLY A 130 5.10 -15.63 -12.61
CA GLY A 130 4.54 -15.79 -11.27
C GLY A 130 4.63 -14.58 -10.36
N GLY A 131 5.26 -13.49 -10.79
CA GLY A 131 5.34 -12.25 -10.03
C GLY A 131 3.97 -11.64 -9.70
N ARG A 132 3.90 -10.93 -8.58
CA ARG A 132 2.68 -10.26 -8.08
C ARG A 132 3.00 -8.83 -7.69
N VAL A 133 2.21 -7.88 -8.21
CA VAL A 133 2.26 -6.47 -7.81
C VAL A 133 0.91 -6.09 -7.23
N LEU A 134 0.90 -5.63 -5.98
CA LEU A 134 -0.31 -5.31 -5.23
C LEU A 134 -0.23 -3.87 -4.69
N PHE A 135 -1.20 -3.05 -5.08
CA PHE A 135 -1.32 -1.68 -4.58
C PHE A 135 -2.38 -1.58 -3.51
N LEU A 136 -2.12 -0.80 -2.46
CA LEU A 136 -3.13 -0.43 -1.48
C LEU A 136 -3.85 0.84 -1.94
N GLY A 137 -5.05 0.65 -2.50
CA GLY A 137 -6.01 1.69 -2.83
C GLY A 137 -6.75 2.21 -1.60
N SER A 138 -7.99 2.60 -1.80
CA SER A 138 -8.94 3.00 -0.73
C SER A 138 -10.34 3.11 -1.29
N ILE A 139 -11.35 2.86 -0.46
CA ILE A 139 -12.76 3.21 -0.71
C ILE A 139 -12.92 4.71 -1.05
N ALA A 140 -12.04 5.57 -0.54
CA ALA A 140 -12.04 7.00 -0.81
C ALA A 140 -11.89 7.33 -2.32
N ALA A 141 -11.25 6.44 -3.09
CA ALA A 141 -11.10 6.60 -4.54
C ALA A 141 -12.45 6.63 -5.28
N TYR A 142 -13.49 6.06 -4.69
CA TYR A 142 -14.86 6.01 -5.25
C TYR A 142 -15.79 7.04 -4.62
N ARG A 143 -15.68 7.23 -3.32
CA ARG A 143 -16.63 8.03 -2.51
C ARG A 143 -16.16 9.46 -2.25
N GLY A 144 -14.89 9.75 -2.55
CA GLY A 144 -14.23 10.95 -2.10
C GLY A 144 -13.82 10.88 -0.62
N SER A 145 -13.00 11.83 -0.20
CA SER A 145 -12.58 11.97 1.20
C SER A 145 -12.05 13.37 1.44
N GLY A 146 -12.51 14.03 2.50
CA GLY A 146 -12.03 15.34 2.92
C GLY A 146 -12.03 16.36 1.77
N ARG A 147 -10.86 16.96 1.49
CA ARG A 147 -10.69 17.94 0.39
C ARG A 147 -10.43 17.31 -0.99
N GLY A 148 -10.49 15.98 -1.10
CA GLY A 148 -10.38 15.26 -2.37
C GLY A 148 -8.96 14.86 -2.78
N SER A 149 -7.91 15.49 -2.28
CA SER A 149 -6.52 15.22 -2.69
C SER A 149 -6.06 13.78 -2.41
N TYR A 150 -6.37 13.25 -1.22
CA TYR A 150 -6.12 11.84 -0.89
C TYR A 150 -6.92 10.89 -1.78
N ALA A 151 -8.21 11.17 -1.97
CA ALA A 151 -9.09 10.37 -2.81
C ALA A 151 -8.60 10.32 -4.27
N ALA A 152 -8.23 11.47 -4.84
CA ALA A 152 -7.67 11.58 -6.17
C ALA A 152 -6.33 10.83 -6.30
N ALA A 153 -5.46 10.95 -5.30
CA ALA A 153 -4.19 10.21 -5.27
C ALA A 153 -4.43 8.69 -5.26
N LYS A 154 -5.36 8.19 -4.44
CA LYS A 154 -5.71 6.75 -4.43
C LYS A 154 -6.40 6.28 -5.70
N ALA A 155 -7.26 7.12 -6.30
CA ALA A 155 -7.92 6.82 -7.57
C ALA A 155 -6.91 6.69 -8.73
N SER A 156 -5.83 7.48 -8.73
CA SER A 156 -4.81 7.44 -9.79
C SER A 156 -4.04 6.11 -9.86
N LEU A 157 -4.04 5.31 -8.80
CA LEU A 157 -3.43 3.96 -8.80
C LEU A 157 -4.23 2.98 -9.68
N HIS A 158 -5.52 3.22 -9.93
CA HIS A 158 -6.36 2.32 -10.74
C HIS A 158 -5.89 2.25 -12.20
N PRO A 159 -5.86 3.36 -12.96
CA PRO A 159 -5.37 3.33 -14.33
C PRO A 159 -3.89 2.93 -14.42
N TYR A 160 -3.06 3.26 -13.41
CA TYR A 160 -1.68 2.82 -13.36
C TYR A 160 -1.58 1.29 -13.25
N ALA A 161 -2.36 0.67 -12.34
CA ALA A 161 -2.40 -0.79 -12.21
C ALA A 161 -2.92 -1.47 -13.49
N HIS A 162 -3.92 -0.89 -14.17
CA HIS A 162 -4.41 -1.40 -15.46
C HIS A 162 -3.34 -1.35 -16.56
N ALA A 163 -2.59 -0.25 -16.64
CA ALA A 163 -1.49 -0.12 -17.60
C ALA A 163 -0.39 -1.17 -17.34
N LEU A 164 0.05 -1.30 -16.08
CA LEU A 164 1.03 -2.31 -15.67
C LEU A 164 0.56 -3.74 -15.92
N ALA A 165 -0.70 -4.05 -15.61
CA ALA A 165 -1.25 -5.39 -15.84
C ALA A 165 -1.21 -5.78 -17.32
N ARG A 166 -1.46 -4.82 -18.22
CA ARG A 166 -1.36 -5.05 -19.68
C ARG A 166 0.08 -5.26 -20.11
N GLU A 167 1.01 -4.51 -19.55
CA GLU A 167 2.42 -4.58 -19.92
C GLU A 167 3.11 -5.82 -19.35
N LEU A 168 2.86 -6.13 -18.06
CA LEU A 168 3.53 -7.22 -17.35
C LEU A 168 2.83 -8.58 -17.52
N GLY A 169 1.56 -8.59 -17.94
CA GLY A 169 0.78 -9.80 -18.13
C GLY A 169 1.42 -10.85 -19.05
N PRO A 170 2.01 -10.48 -20.21
CA PRO A 170 2.74 -11.42 -21.07
C PRO A 170 3.93 -12.09 -20.37
N ARG A 171 4.48 -11.51 -19.31
CA ARG A 171 5.54 -12.06 -18.46
C ARG A 171 5.00 -12.99 -17.35
N GLY A 172 3.68 -13.22 -17.30
CA GLY A 172 3.03 -14.03 -16.27
C GLY A 172 2.93 -13.34 -14.90
N ILE A 173 3.00 -12.01 -14.88
CA ILE A 173 2.91 -11.19 -13.67
C ILE A 173 1.51 -10.61 -13.53
N THR A 174 0.88 -10.72 -12.36
CA THR A 174 -0.42 -10.10 -12.09
C THR A 174 -0.26 -8.79 -11.33
N VAL A 175 -1.14 -7.83 -11.63
CA VAL A 175 -1.17 -6.52 -10.99
C VAL A 175 -2.59 -6.21 -10.54
N ASN A 176 -2.79 -5.97 -9.24
CA ASN A 176 -4.11 -5.67 -8.69
C ASN A 176 -4.03 -4.55 -7.64
N VAL A 177 -5.18 -3.94 -7.38
CA VAL A 177 -5.37 -2.97 -6.30
C VAL A 177 -6.29 -3.58 -5.25
N VAL A 178 -5.93 -3.47 -3.98
CA VAL A 178 -6.83 -3.77 -2.85
C VAL A 178 -7.31 -2.44 -2.28
N ALA A 179 -8.62 -2.25 -2.19
CA ALA A 179 -9.26 -1.01 -1.75
C ALA A 179 -9.97 -1.20 -0.39
N PRO A 180 -9.28 -0.94 0.74
CA PRO A 180 -9.88 -1.04 2.06
C PRO A 180 -10.93 0.05 2.29
N GLY A 181 -11.88 -0.27 3.17
CA GLY A 181 -12.77 0.70 3.82
C GLY A 181 -12.15 1.30 5.07
N TYR A 182 -13.00 1.49 6.10
CA TYR A 182 -12.53 1.85 7.43
C TYR A 182 -11.81 0.65 8.06
N VAL A 183 -10.53 0.84 8.38
CA VAL A 183 -9.69 -0.16 9.06
C VAL A 183 -9.17 0.46 10.35
N GLU A 184 -9.52 -0.12 11.48
CA GLU A 184 -9.03 0.30 12.79
C GLU A 184 -7.58 -0.18 13.04
N ASP A 185 -6.93 0.31 14.09
CA ASP A 185 -5.56 -0.06 14.50
C ASP A 185 -4.47 0.19 13.45
N THR A 186 -4.70 1.16 12.55
CA THR A 186 -3.70 1.49 11.50
C THR A 186 -2.90 2.76 11.78
N GLY A 187 -3.28 3.57 12.74
CA GLY A 187 -2.73 4.92 12.93
C GLY A 187 -3.06 5.90 11.78
N PHE A 188 -3.86 5.50 10.80
CA PHE A 188 -4.20 6.32 9.62
C PHE A 188 -4.96 7.60 9.98
N PHE A 189 -5.78 7.55 11.00
CA PHE A 189 -6.60 8.68 11.44
C PHE A 189 -5.92 9.50 12.55
N GLY A 190 -4.76 9.07 13.07
CA GLY A 190 -4.11 9.71 14.20
C GLY A 190 -5.06 9.86 15.39
N ASP A 191 -4.99 11.01 16.08
CA ASP A 191 -5.90 11.36 17.19
C ASP A 191 -7.25 11.91 16.69
N GLY A 192 -7.49 11.94 15.38
CA GLY A 192 -8.69 12.52 14.76
C GLY A 192 -9.89 11.58 14.64
N MET A 193 -9.84 10.38 15.25
CA MET A 193 -10.96 9.43 15.28
C MET A 193 -11.69 9.52 16.60
N ASP A 194 -12.80 10.25 16.63
CA ASP A 194 -13.75 10.21 17.76
C ASP A 194 -14.74 9.05 17.62
N GLU A 195 -15.45 8.74 18.72
CA GLU A 195 -16.37 7.61 18.78
C GLU A 195 -17.59 7.80 17.86
N GLU A 196 -18.07 9.02 17.68
CA GLU A 196 -19.19 9.32 16.78
C GLU A 196 -18.81 9.02 15.31
N ARG A 197 -17.63 9.49 14.88
CA ARG A 197 -17.10 9.21 13.56
C ARG A 197 -16.86 7.72 13.35
N ARG A 198 -16.28 7.04 14.36
CA ARG A 198 -16.06 5.60 14.35
C ARG A 198 -17.38 4.85 14.17
N ALA A 199 -18.39 5.14 14.99
CA ALA A 199 -19.71 4.51 14.93
C ALA A 199 -20.38 4.74 13.56
N ARG A 200 -20.27 5.95 12.98
CA ARG A 200 -20.80 6.25 11.66
C ARG A 200 -20.13 5.42 10.57
N LEU A 201 -18.80 5.32 10.58
CA LEU A 201 -18.07 4.53 9.57
C LEU A 201 -18.38 3.02 9.67
N ILE A 202 -18.60 2.50 10.88
CA ILE A 202 -19.05 1.12 11.09
C ILE A 202 -20.48 0.94 10.57
N ALA A 203 -21.39 1.88 10.84
CA ALA A 203 -22.77 1.81 10.38
C ALA A 203 -22.91 1.83 8.85
N GLU A 204 -21.90 2.32 8.12
CA GLU A 204 -21.86 2.27 6.66
C GLU A 204 -21.52 0.87 6.12
N THR A 205 -20.97 -0.03 6.94
CA THR A 205 -20.62 -1.38 6.52
C THR A 205 -21.84 -2.30 6.54
N SER A 206 -21.91 -3.25 5.63
CA SER A 206 -22.99 -4.26 5.61
C SER A 206 -22.77 -5.37 6.63
N ASP A 207 -21.51 -5.63 7.02
CA ASP A 207 -21.14 -6.64 8.03
C ASP A 207 -21.15 -6.09 9.47
N GLY A 208 -21.41 -4.79 9.65
CA GLY A 208 -21.62 -4.14 10.95
C GLY A 208 -20.35 -3.98 11.80
N ARG A 209 -19.16 -4.06 11.22
CA ARG A 209 -17.89 -3.92 11.95
C ARG A 209 -16.87 -3.08 11.21
N ALA A 210 -15.89 -2.59 11.94
CA ALA A 210 -14.66 -2.07 11.34
C ALA A 210 -13.86 -3.22 10.70
N GLY A 211 -13.13 -2.93 9.62
CA GLY A 211 -12.10 -3.81 9.12
C GLY A 211 -10.89 -3.81 10.06
N THR A 212 -10.11 -4.87 10.01
CA THR A 212 -8.82 -4.99 10.70
C THR A 212 -7.66 -5.01 9.70
N PRO A 213 -6.42 -4.70 10.10
CA PRO A 213 -5.25 -4.93 9.26
C PRO A 213 -5.15 -6.37 8.75
N GLY A 214 -5.60 -7.35 9.55
CA GLY A 214 -5.64 -8.76 9.20
C GLY A 214 -6.59 -9.08 8.04
N ASP A 215 -7.78 -8.46 7.98
CA ASP A 215 -8.73 -8.65 6.87
C ASP A 215 -8.09 -8.26 5.53
N VAL A 216 -7.36 -7.15 5.50
CA VAL A 216 -6.69 -6.68 4.29
C VAL A 216 -5.46 -7.53 3.97
N ALA A 217 -4.67 -7.89 4.99
CA ALA A 217 -3.49 -8.73 4.84
C ALA A 217 -3.83 -10.12 4.27
N ALA A 218 -4.93 -10.73 4.72
CA ALA A 218 -5.42 -12.00 4.20
C ALA A 218 -5.76 -11.92 2.70
N THR A 219 -6.39 -10.82 2.27
CA THR A 219 -6.68 -10.57 0.84
C THR A 219 -5.41 -10.38 0.03
N LEU A 220 -4.45 -9.59 0.52
CA LEU A 220 -3.15 -9.41 -0.13
C LEU A 220 -2.41 -10.75 -0.28
N HIS A 221 -2.40 -11.54 0.77
CA HIS A 221 -1.77 -12.86 0.78
C HIS A 221 -2.42 -13.83 -0.22
N TRP A 222 -3.77 -13.87 -0.25
CA TRP A 222 -4.49 -14.69 -1.21
C TRP A 222 -4.22 -14.25 -2.67
N LEU A 223 -4.23 -12.95 -2.97
CA LEU A 223 -3.90 -12.42 -4.30
C LEU A 223 -2.46 -12.74 -4.72
N ALA A 224 -1.55 -12.90 -3.76
CA ALA A 224 -0.18 -13.33 -4.00
C ALA A 224 -0.03 -14.86 -4.19
N SER A 225 -1.10 -15.65 -3.98
CA SER A 225 -1.06 -17.09 -4.10
C SER A 225 -1.17 -17.59 -5.56
N PRO A 226 -0.79 -18.83 -5.84
CA PRO A 226 -1.02 -19.46 -7.15
C PRO A 226 -2.51 -19.53 -7.51
N GLY A 227 -3.42 -19.65 -6.52
CA GLY A 227 -4.86 -19.69 -6.73
C GLY A 227 -5.45 -18.42 -7.36
N ALA A 228 -4.76 -17.29 -7.22
CA ALA A 228 -5.14 -16.01 -7.82
C ALA A 228 -4.43 -15.70 -9.15
N ALA A 229 -3.77 -16.67 -9.79
CA ALA A 229 -2.94 -16.45 -10.98
C ALA A 229 -3.71 -15.89 -12.19
N HIS A 230 -5.04 -16.04 -12.24
CA HIS A 230 -5.88 -15.49 -13.31
C HIS A 230 -6.61 -14.19 -12.90
N ILE A 231 -6.24 -13.61 -11.76
CA ILE A 231 -6.78 -12.33 -11.26
C ILE A 231 -5.73 -11.25 -11.49
N THR A 232 -5.99 -10.40 -12.47
CA THR A 232 -5.12 -9.27 -12.79
C THR A 232 -5.94 -8.08 -13.27
N SER A 233 -5.43 -6.86 -13.14
CA SER A 233 -6.12 -5.63 -13.52
C SER A 233 -7.43 -5.40 -12.74
N GLN A 234 -7.54 -5.93 -11.52
CA GLN A 234 -8.74 -5.81 -10.69
C GLN A 234 -8.53 -4.84 -9.52
N ILE A 235 -9.65 -4.26 -9.07
CA ILE A 235 -9.71 -3.46 -7.86
C ILE A 235 -10.63 -4.20 -6.88
N ILE A 236 -10.01 -4.86 -5.91
CA ILE A 236 -10.68 -5.73 -4.95
C ILE A 236 -11.09 -4.91 -3.73
N GLN A 237 -12.39 -4.80 -3.50
CA GLN A 237 -12.96 -4.09 -2.36
C GLN A 237 -12.86 -4.94 -1.10
N VAL A 238 -12.26 -4.38 -0.01
CA VAL A 238 -12.16 -4.99 1.32
C VAL A 238 -12.69 -3.98 2.33
N ASN A 239 -14.00 -3.84 2.40
CA ASN A 239 -14.64 -2.72 3.11
C ASN A 239 -15.96 -3.09 3.84
N GLY A 240 -16.21 -4.38 4.07
CA GLY A 240 -17.42 -4.83 4.75
C GLY A 240 -18.72 -4.50 4.01
N GLY A 241 -18.68 -4.21 2.71
CA GLY A 241 -19.84 -3.82 1.91
C GLY A 241 -20.23 -2.33 2.01
N ALA A 242 -19.36 -1.48 2.59
CA ALA A 242 -19.56 -0.03 2.63
C ALA A 242 -19.51 0.61 1.24
N GLU A 243 -18.80 0.00 0.30
CA GLU A 243 -18.81 0.36 -1.13
C GLU A 243 -18.94 -0.91 -1.96
N ARG A 244 -19.78 -0.87 -3.00
CA ARG A 244 -20.15 -2.06 -3.76
C ARG A 244 -19.26 -2.34 -4.98
N GLY A 245 -18.31 -1.46 -5.26
CA GLY A 245 -17.49 -1.53 -6.47
C GLY A 245 -18.26 -1.12 -7.73
N HIS A 246 -17.54 -0.86 -8.80
CA HIS A 246 -18.06 -0.46 -10.12
C HIS A 246 -17.39 -1.29 -11.20
#